data_7ec6b7c0f55096fde9f0430c736c25d9
#
_entry.id   7ec6b7c0f55096fde9f0430c736c25d9
#
_cell.length_a   1.000
_cell.length_b   1.000
_cell.length_c   1.000
_cell.angle_alpha   90.00
_cell.angle_beta   90.00
_cell.angle_gamma   90.00
#
_symmetry.space_group_name_H-M   'P 1'
#
loop_
_entity.id
_entity.type
_entity.pdbx_description
1 polymer ?
#
loop_
_entity_poly.entity_id
_entity_poly.type
_entity_poly.pdbx_seq_one_letter_code
_entity_poly.pdbx_strand_id
1 'polypeptide(L)'
;MLVTIHSSRPIGGSITAPPSKSMAHRAVLCAALATGSSHITNLEFSKDISATLAAAGQLCARVTTGPADAVVEGLGRFAPLTAPVDCCESGSTLRFLIPIASLTGQEVTFTGRGRLMERPQSVYETLYREQDLRFEQNSAGLTVEGALTPGEYRLAGNVSSQFISGLLFALPLLDGDSTLHLIPPVESRSYIDMTRAVQAAFGVTSRWLDGNTLALPGRQHYRPCDYDVEGDYSQAAFPAVLGAVCGGVTVTGLSPDTLQGDAVILDILHRCGAQFTREGDTVTFAKAPLHGVDIDLADCPDLGPVLMVLGLLCEGTTVIRNAERLRLKESDRIAAMEAELRTCGGVLESEGGTITVHGCAKHLHAPEGILHGHNDHRVVMSLAVLSAAAGLPLTVDDAEAIQKSWPNFFAAIRPLGVEVEYA
;
A
#
# COMPACT_ATOMS: atom_id res chain seq x y z
N MET A 1 -8.54 -19.58 -4.73
CA MET A 1 -8.86 -20.14 -3.39
C MET A 1 -10.22 -19.63 -2.99
N LEU A 2 -11.09 -20.53 -2.56
CA LEU A 2 -12.42 -20.20 -2.07
C LEU A 2 -12.40 -20.29 -0.54
N VAL A 3 -12.99 -19.30 0.13
CA VAL A 3 -13.10 -19.29 1.60
C VAL A 3 -14.52 -18.90 2.02
N THR A 4 -15.03 -19.53 3.07
CA THR A 4 -16.25 -19.07 3.75
C THR A 4 -15.86 -18.46 5.08
N ILE A 5 -16.30 -17.23 5.30
CA ILE A 5 -15.97 -16.40 6.47
C ILE A 5 -17.24 -16.21 7.28
N HIS A 6 -17.17 -16.43 8.58
CA HIS A 6 -18.28 -16.19 9.50
C HIS A 6 -17.76 -15.90 10.90
N SER A 7 -18.61 -15.45 11.81
CA SER A 7 -18.29 -15.30 13.23
C SER A 7 -18.98 -16.39 14.04
N SER A 8 -18.21 -17.19 14.77
CA SER A 8 -18.73 -18.29 15.63
C SER A 8 -18.99 -17.85 17.08
N ARG A 9 -18.49 -16.69 17.46
CA ARG A 9 -18.59 -16.10 18.80
C ARG A 9 -18.62 -14.57 18.70
N PRO A 10 -18.95 -13.84 19.78
CA PRO A 10 -18.81 -12.39 19.80
C PRO A 10 -17.41 -11.95 19.41
N ILE A 11 -17.33 -10.93 18.56
CA ILE A 11 -16.06 -10.34 18.13
C ILE A 11 -15.38 -9.66 19.33
N GLY A 12 -14.08 -9.90 19.47
CA GLY A 12 -13.22 -9.31 20.50
C GLY A 12 -11.91 -10.06 20.62
N GLY A 13 -10.93 -9.44 21.28
CA GLY A 13 -9.58 -10.00 21.44
C GLY A 13 -8.50 -9.05 20.99
N SER A 14 -7.27 -9.54 20.86
CA SER A 14 -6.12 -8.73 20.48
C SER A 14 -5.50 -9.22 19.18
N ILE A 15 -5.02 -8.28 18.37
CA ILE A 15 -4.30 -8.52 17.12
C ILE A 15 -3.15 -7.53 16.99
N THR A 16 -2.00 -8.01 16.51
CA THR A 16 -0.88 -7.14 16.17
C THR A 16 -0.96 -6.74 14.70
N ALA A 17 -0.80 -5.45 14.42
CA ALA A 17 -0.67 -4.96 13.06
C ALA A 17 0.50 -5.63 12.35
N PRO A 18 0.36 -6.11 11.12
CA PRO A 18 1.50 -6.65 10.38
C PRO A 18 2.50 -5.52 10.07
N PRO A 19 3.75 -5.85 9.75
CA PRO A 19 4.72 -4.84 9.32
C PRO A 19 4.27 -4.05 8.10
N SER A 20 4.56 -2.76 8.07
CA SER A 20 4.19 -1.87 6.97
C SER A 20 4.88 -2.27 5.67
N LYS A 21 4.09 -2.79 4.71
CA LYS A 21 4.57 -3.12 3.37
C LYS A 21 5.22 -1.91 2.70
N SER A 22 4.62 -0.73 2.86
CA SER A 22 5.11 0.51 2.27
C SER A 22 6.47 0.96 2.84
N MET A 23 6.70 0.78 4.14
CA MET A 23 8.00 1.06 4.77
C MET A 23 9.03 -0.02 4.38
N ALA A 24 8.63 -1.30 4.38
CA ALA A 24 9.51 -2.42 4.04
C ALA A 24 10.10 -2.30 2.63
N HIS A 25 9.29 -1.97 1.59
CA HIS A 25 9.80 -1.71 0.25
C HIS A 25 10.91 -0.66 0.25
N ARG A 26 10.70 0.43 0.99
CA ARG A 26 11.64 1.56 1.07
C ARG A 26 12.91 1.18 1.77
N ALA A 27 12.83 0.52 2.91
CA ALA A 27 13.98 0.07 3.69
C ALA A 27 14.85 -0.91 2.89
N VAL A 28 14.22 -1.91 2.24
CA VAL A 28 14.92 -2.88 1.39
C VAL A 28 15.67 -2.20 0.24
N LEU A 29 15.05 -1.23 -0.44
CA LEU A 29 15.70 -0.53 -1.55
C LEU A 29 16.81 0.40 -1.08
N CYS A 30 16.63 1.13 0.01
CA CYS A 30 17.71 1.95 0.59
C CYS A 30 18.89 1.08 1.03
N ALA A 31 18.65 -0.07 1.64
CA ALA A 31 19.67 -1.03 2.03
C ALA A 31 20.41 -1.62 0.81
N ALA A 32 19.68 -1.94 -0.26
CA ALA A 32 20.26 -2.47 -1.50
C ALA A 32 21.15 -1.44 -2.22
N LEU A 33 20.79 -0.17 -2.17
CA LEU A 33 21.56 0.93 -2.75
C LEU A 33 22.74 1.38 -1.87
N ALA A 34 22.81 0.94 -0.63
CA ALA A 34 23.93 1.21 0.25
C ALA A 34 25.18 0.38 -0.12
N THR A 35 26.32 0.72 0.44
CA THR A 35 27.53 -0.11 0.36
C THR A 35 27.79 -0.73 1.71
N GLY A 36 27.52 -2.04 1.85
CA GLY A 36 27.63 -2.78 3.10
C GLY A 36 26.33 -3.43 3.57
N SER A 37 26.31 -3.99 4.75
CA SER A 37 25.22 -4.80 5.30
C SER A 37 24.25 -3.98 6.14
N SER A 38 22.96 -4.15 5.90
CA SER A 38 21.85 -3.62 6.70
C SER A 38 20.98 -4.78 7.16
N HIS A 39 20.51 -4.73 8.40
CA HIS A 39 19.57 -5.70 8.95
C HIS A 39 18.17 -5.06 9.02
N ILE A 40 17.24 -5.57 8.23
CA ILE A 40 15.85 -5.10 8.18
C ILE A 40 15.02 -6.08 8.99
N THR A 41 14.49 -5.63 10.13
CA THR A 41 13.68 -6.45 11.05
C THR A 41 12.19 -6.17 10.90
N ASN A 42 11.37 -7.02 11.49
CA ASN A 42 9.91 -6.97 11.42
C ASN A 42 9.42 -6.91 9.97
N LEU A 43 9.71 -7.97 9.18
CA LEU A 43 9.27 -8.13 7.80
C LEU A 43 8.18 -9.18 7.67
N GLU A 44 7.16 -8.89 6.88
CA GLU A 44 6.20 -9.87 6.38
C GLU A 44 6.56 -10.19 4.92
N PHE A 45 6.87 -11.45 4.61
CA PHE A 45 7.24 -11.89 3.26
C PHE A 45 6.01 -12.08 2.36
N SER A 46 5.29 -11.00 2.12
CA SER A 46 4.26 -10.97 1.10
C SER A 46 4.87 -11.15 -0.30
N LYS A 47 4.02 -11.48 -1.29
CA LYS A 47 4.48 -11.60 -2.69
C LYS A 47 5.15 -10.31 -3.17
N ASP A 48 4.64 -9.14 -2.76
CA ASP A 48 5.17 -7.84 -3.15
C ASP A 48 6.57 -7.59 -2.54
N ILE A 49 6.75 -7.89 -1.24
CA ILE A 49 8.04 -7.72 -0.57
C ILE A 49 9.06 -8.72 -1.10
N SER A 50 8.64 -9.97 -1.34
CA SER A 50 9.50 -10.99 -1.93
C SER A 50 9.98 -10.60 -3.33
N ALA A 51 9.11 -9.98 -4.15
CA ALA A 51 9.48 -9.45 -5.45
C ALA A 51 10.52 -8.32 -5.34
N THR A 52 10.38 -7.41 -4.37
CA THR A 52 11.37 -6.33 -4.15
C THR A 52 12.72 -6.89 -3.68
N LEU A 53 12.72 -7.84 -2.75
CA LEU A 53 13.96 -8.48 -2.28
C LEU A 53 14.68 -9.23 -3.43
N ALA A 54 13.93 -9.97 -4.24
CA ALA A 54 14.48 -10.67 -5.40
C ALA A 54 15.07 -9.70 -6.44
N ALA A 55 14.33 -8.63 -6.74
CA ALA A 55 14.79 -7.60 -7.67
C ALA A 55 16.02 -6.84 -7.15
N ALA A 56 16.08 -6.51 -5.86
CA ALA A 56 17.26 -5.93 -5.21
C ALA A 56 18.47 -6.87 -5.31
N GLY A 57 18.26 -8.17 -5.07
CA GLY A 57 19.28 -9.20 -5.21
C GLY A 57 19.79 -9.37 -6.64
N GLN A 58 18.95 -9.16 -7.63
CA GLN A 58 19.31 -9.23 -9.05
C GLN A 58 20.08 -7.98 -9.50
N LEU A 59 19.72 -6.80 -8.98
CA LEU A 59 20.25 -5.52 -9.42
C LEU A 59 21.56 -5.12 -8.73
N CYS A 60 21.62 -5.13 -7.40
CA CYS A 60 22.70 -4.45 -6.68
C CYS A 60 22.99 -4.95 -5.25
N ALA A 61 22.39 -6.05 -4.79
CA ALA A 61 22.59 -6.54 -3.43
C ALA A 61 22.76 -8.06 -3.35
N ARG A 62 23.21 -8.55 -2.18
CA ARG A 62 22.99 -9.92 -1.73
C ARG A 62 21.95 -9.90 -0.63
N VAL A 63 20.98 -10.80 -0.73
CA VAL A 63 19.86 -10.86 0.21
C VAL A 63 19.85 -12.21 0.91
N THR A 64 19.81 -12.19 2.24
CA THR A 64 19.60 -13.38 3.06
C THR A 64 18.37 -13.14 3.95
N THR A 65 17.39 -14.02 3.88
CA THR A 65 16.13 -13.90 4.64
C THR A 65 16.12 -14.83 5.84
N GLY A 66 15.66 -14.31 6.99
CA GLY A 66 15.25 -15.07 8.15
C GLY A 66 13.73 -15.27 8.20
N PRO A 67 13.16 -15.64 9.36
CA PRO A 67 11.72 -15.88 9.50
C PRO A 67 10.87 -14.61 9.37
N ALA A 68 11.36 -13.46 9.86
CA ALA A 68 10.68 -12.16 9.83
C ALA A 68 11.67 -11.00 9.67
N ASP A 69 12.81 -11.24 9.03
CA ASP A 69 13.89 -10.28 8.84
C ASP A 69 14.69 -10.60 7.57
N ALA A 70 15.48 -9.64 7.11
CA ALA A 70 16.40 -9.84 6.00
C ALA A 70 17.69 -9.07 6.25
N VAL A 71 18.83 -9.70 5.93
CA VAL A 71 20.12 -9.03 5.78
C VAL A 71 20.29 -8.69 4.32
N VAL A 72 20.41 -7.40 4.02
CA VAL A 72 20.61 -6.86 2.67
C VAL A 72 22.01 -6.26 2.61
N GLU A 73 22.92 -6.94 1.92
CA GLU A 73 24.28 -6.46 1.66
C GLU A 73 24.32 -5.76 0.30
N GLY A 74 24.24 -4.43 0.32
CA GLY A 74 24.37 -3.62 -0.88
C GLY A 74 25.79 -3.62 -1.43
N LEU A 75 25.93 -3.83 -2.73
CA LEU A 75 27.25 -4.06 -3.38
C LEU A 75 27.95 -2.75 -3.79
N GLY A 76 27.28 -1.58 -3.65
CA GLY A 76 27.81 -0.29 -4.11
C GLY A 76 27.99 -0.22 -5.64
N ARG A 77 27.44 -1.15 -6.38
CA ARG A 77 27.48 -1.22 -7.85
C ARG A 77 26.30 -2.03 -8.38
N PHE A 78 25.91 -1.78 -9.62
CA PHE A 78 24.91 -2.59 -10.29
C PHE A 78 25.55 -3.81 -10.97
N ALA A 79 24.84 -4.93 -10.89
CA ALA A 79 25.21 -6.14 -11.59
C ALA A 79 24.77 -6.09 -13.07
N PRO A 80 25.48 -6.71 -14.01
CA PRO A 80 24.95 -6.93 -15.34
C PRO A 80 23.70 -7.81 -15.28
N LEU A 81 22.61 -7.35 -15.87
CA LEU A 81 21.37 -8.11 -15.91
C LEU A 81 21.40 -9.15 -17.03
N THR A 82 21.10 -10.39 -16.69
CA THR A 82 21.05 -11.53 -17.63
C THR A 82 19.64 -12.02 -17.90
N ALA A 83 18.66 -11.50 -17.16
CA ALA A 83 17.23 -11.84 -17.27
C ALA A 83 16.37 -10.65 -16.88
N PRO A 84 15.11 -10.59 -17.35
CA PRO A 84 14.15 -9.59 -16.90
C PRO A 84 13.95 -9.59 -15.38
N VAL A 85 13.61 -8.43 -14.81
CA VAL A 85 13.27 -8.26 -13.40
C VAL A 85 11.77 -8.54 -13.22
N ASP A 86 11.43 -9.63 -12.55
CA ASP A 86 10.01 -9.99 -12.28
C ASP A 86 9.49 -9.19 -11.07
N CYS A 87 8.60 -8.25 -11.33
CA CYS A 87 7.92 -7.45 -10.31
C CYS A 87 6.66 -8.13 -9.76
N CYS A 88 6.35 -9.35 -10.16
CA CYS A 88 5.09 -10.05 -9.83
C CYS A 88 3.86 -9.17 -10.14
N GLU A 89 3.08 -8.79 -9.13
CA GLU A 89 1.96 -7.85 -9.26
C GLU A 89 2.22 -6.51 -8.53
N SER A 90 3.46 -6.31 -8.05
CA SER A 90 3.83 -5.18 -7.21
C SER A 90 4.09 -3.89 -8.00
N GLY A 91 3.13 -2.97 -7.92
CA GLY A 91 3.30 -1.63 -8.48
C GLY A 91 4.40 -0.81 -7.80
N SER A 92 4.65 -1.05 -6.51
CA SER A 92 5.74 -0.38 -5.78
C SER A 92 7.10 -0.86 -6.29
N THR A 93 7.28 -2.18 -6.42
CA THR A 93 8.52 -2.77 -6.96
C THR A 93 8.83 -2.20 -8.34
N LEU A 94 7.86 -2.25 -9.28
CA LEU A 94 8.06 -1.75 -10.63
C LEU A 94 8.41 -0.26 -10.64
N ARG A 95 7.57 0.58 -10.03
CA ARG A 95 7.72 2.04 -10.11
C ARG A 95 8.93 2.59 -9.36
N PHE A 96 9.36 1.93 -8.29
CA PHE A 96 10.57 2.33 -7.59
C PHE A 96 11.82 1.93 -8.35
N LEU A 97 11.79 0.77 -9.01
CA LEU A 97 12.97 0.25 -9.72
C LEU A 97 13.20 0.87 -11.10
N ILE A 98 12.19 1.41 -11.78
CA ILE A 98 12.38 2.06 -13.08
C ILE A 98 13.46 3.15 -13.04
N PRO A 99 13.39 4.18 -12.16
CA PRO A 99 14.45 5.18 -12.09
C PRO A 99 15.78 4.65 -11.54
N ILE A 100 15.74 3.63 -10.65
CA ILE A 100 16.94 2.98 -10.14
C ILE A 100 17.67 2.25 -11.28
N ALA A 101 16.93 1.57 -12.15
CA ALA A 101 17.50 0.88 -13.31
C ALA A 101 18.24 1.82 -14.26
N SER A 102 17.75 3.05 -14.41
CA SER A 102 18.41 4.08 -15.23
C SER A 102 19.77 4.54 -14.69
N LEU A 103 20.09 4.26 -13.41
CA LEU A 103 21.43 4.51 -12.89
C LEU A 103 22.48 3.56 -13.52
N THR A 104 22.04 2.45 -14.11
CA THR A 104 22.93 1.49 -14.78
C THR A 104 23.38 1.96 -16.16
N GLY A 105 22.59 2.82 -16.81
CA GLY A 105 22.74 3.20 -18.22
C GLY A 105 22.50 2.05 -19.21
N GLN A 106 22.12 0.86 -18.74
CA GLN A 106 21.91 -0.36 -19.55
C GLN A 106 20.43 -0.54 -19.89
N GLU A 107 20.15 -1.41 -20.84
CA GLU A 107 18.79 -1.90 -21.08
C GLU A 107 18.34 -2.78 -19.91
N VAL A 108 17.20 -2.45 -19.33
CA VAL A 108 16.57 -3.23 -18.26
C VAL A 108 15.11 -3.50 -18.63
N THR A 109 14.73 -4.78 -18.64
CA THR A 109 13.38 -5.22 -18.88
C THR A 109 12.73 -5.68 -17.57
N PHE A 110 11.56 -5.14 -17.29
CA PHE A 110 10.69 -5.54 -16.18
C PHE A 110 9.54 -6.39 -16.71
N THR A 111 9.19 -7.42 -15.98
CA THR A 111 7.97 -8.23 -16.22
C THR A 111 7.04 -8.19 -15.02
N GLY A 112 5.80 -8.56 -15.25
CA GLY A 112 4.80 -8.60 -14.20
C GLY A 112 3.63 -9.52 -14.54
N ARG A 113 2.74 -9.70 -13.57
CA ARG A 113 1.55 -10.55 -13.67
C ARG A 113 0.29 -9.77 -13.37
N GLY A 114 -0.87 -10.40 -13.57
CA GLY A 114 -2.15 -9.74 -13.38
C GLY A 114 -2.24 -8.47 -14.23
N ARG A 115 -2.76 -7.41 -13.66
CA ARG A 115 -2.91 -6.11 -14.34
C ARG A 115 -1.66 -5.22 -14.30
N LEU A 116 -0.51 -5.68 -13.76
CA LEU A 116 0.64 -4.79 -13.53
C LEU A 116 1.12 -4.09 -14.80
N MET A 117 1.23 -4.85 -15.92
CA MET A 117 1.69 -4.30 -17.19
C MET A 117 0.63 -3.45 -17.91
N GLU A 118 -0.64 -3.53 -17.50
CA GLU A 118 -1.72 -2.69 -18.02
C GLU A 118 -1.83 -1.34 -17.27
N ARG A 119 -1.28 -1.27 -16.06
CA ARG A 119 -1.32 -0.05 -15.24
C ARG A 119 -0.48 1.04 -15.90
N PRO A 120 -1.02 2.28 -16.04
CA PRO A 120 -0.35 3.33 -16.77
C PRO A 120 0.97 3.72 -16.11
N GLN A 121 2.01 3.88 -16.95
CA GLN A 121 3.32 4.39 -16.57
C GLN A 121 3.63 5.71 -17.30
N SER A 122 2.60 6.41 -17.79
CA SER A 122 2.71 7.62 -18.62
C SER A 122 3.55 8.74 -17.99
N VAL A 123 3.64 8.79 -16.66
CA VAL A 123 4.49 9.76 -15.95
C VAL A 123 5.96 9.52 -16.28
N TYR A 124 6.43 8.27 -16.20
CA TYR A 124 7.80 7.94 -16.57
C TYR A 124 8.02 7.95 -18.08
N GLU A 125 7.05 7.47 -18.87
CA GLU A 125 7.14 7.53 -20.33
C GLU A 125 7.39 8.96 -20.82
N THR A 126 6.68 9.95 -20.29
CA THR A 126 6.88 11.35 -20.62
C THR A 126 8.26 11.84 -20.21
N LEU A 127 8.69 11.53 -18.98
CA LEU A 127 9.98 11.95 -18.43
C LEU A 127 11.15 11.36 -19.23
N TYR A 128 11.08 10.07 -19.60
CA TYR A 128 12.13 9.41 -20.38
C TYR A 128 12.20 9.97 -21.78
N ARG A 129 11.07 10.24 -22.43
CA ARG A 129 11.01 10.88 -23.74
C ARG A 129 11.60 12.30 -23.71
N GLU A 130 11.37 13.07 -22.65
CA GLU A 130 11.95 14.43 -22.48
C GLU A 130 13.47 14.41 -22.33
N GLN A 131 14.06 13.29 -21.93
CA GLN A 131 15.51 13.11 -21.82
C GLN A 131 16.10 12.25 -22.95
N ASP A 132 15.35 11.99 -24.04
CA ASP A 132 15.75 11.14 -25.16
C ASP A 132 16.18 9.71 -24.73
N LEU A 133 15.55 9.17 -23.67
CA LEU A 133 15.77 7.82 -23.16
C LEU A 133 14.72 6.87 -23.71
N ARG A 134 15.08 5.59 -23.83
CA ARG A 134 14.14 4.55 -24.26
C ARG A 134 13.19 4.17 -23.15
N PHE A 135 11.89 4.13 -23.48
CA PHE A 135 10.82 3.62 -22.63
C PHE A 135 9.78 2.91 -23.49
N GLU A 136 9.65 1.61 -23.33
CA GLU A 136 8.72 0.78 -24.09
C GLU A 136 7.91 -0.09 -23.14
N GLN A 137 6.60 0.08 -23.16
CA GLN A 137 5.66 -0.73 -22.38
C GLN A 137 4.69 -1.46 -23.30
N ASN A 138 4.51 -2.77 -23.06
CA ASN A 138 3.51 -3.60 -23.72
C ASN A 138 3.03 -4.71 -22.76
N SER A 139 2.14 -5.59 -23.22
CA SER A 139 1.60 -6.67 -22.40
C SER A 139 2.64 -7.69 -21.92
N ALA A 140 3.80 -7.79 -22.58
CA ALA A 140 4.87 -8.72 -22.20
C ALA A 140 5.81 -8.14 -21.15
N GLY A 141 5.92 -6.81 -21.06
CA GLY A 141 6.81 -6.16 -20.10
C GLY A 141 7.01 -4.67 -20.37
N LEU A 142 7.94 -4.11 -19.61
CA LEU A 142 8.36 -2.72 -19.72
C LEU A 142 9.89 -2.69 -19.83
N THR A 143 10.42 -2.07 -20.88
CA THR A 143 11.87 -1.93 -21.10
C THR A 143 12.28 -0.47 -21.03
N VAL A 144 13.34 -0.19 -20.28
CA VAL A 144 13.97 1.12 -20.18
C VAL A 144 15.46 1.00 -20.51
N GLU A 145 16.02 2.06 -21.12
CA GLU A 145 17.45 2.15 -21.42
C GLU A 145 17.92 3.60 -21.36
N GLY A 146 19.11 3.80 -20.85
CA GLY A 146 19.77 5.09 -20.72
C GLY A 146 19.78 5.63 -19.29
N ALA A 147 20.67 6.58 -19.05
CA ALA A 147 20.92 7.17 -17.74
C ALA A 147 20.13 8.48 -17.56
N LEU A 148 19.43 8.60 -16.45
CA LEU A 148 18.84 9.88 -16.04
C LEU A 148 19.93 10.91 -15.79
N THR A 149 19.65 12.18 -16.12
CA THR A 149 20.57 13.31 -15.90
C THR A 149 20.09 14.19 -14.76
N PRO A 150 21.01 14.83 -13.99
CA PRO A 150 20.59 15.82 -12.98
C PRO A 150 19.87 16.99 -13.63
N GLY A 151 18.98 17.65 -12.88
CA GLY A 151 18.28 18.82 -13.40
C GLY A 151 16.85 18.97 -12.85
N GLU A 152 16.02 19.62 -13.64
CA GLU A 152 14.63 19.92 -13.28
C GLU A 152 13.67 18.84 -13.79
N TYR A 153 12.85 18.31 -12.91
CA TYR A 153 11.85 17.29 -13.19
C TYR A 153 10.47 17.84 -12.88
N ARG A 154 9.50 17.60 -13.75
CA ARG A 154 8.10 18.04 -13.58
C ARG A 154 7.17 16.86 -13.67
N LEU A 155 6.39 16.58 -12.60
CA LEU A 155 5.47 15.46 -12.54
C LEU A 155 4.09 15.89 -12.04
N ALA A 156 3.04 15.24 -12.56
CA ALA A 156 1.71 15.37 -11.99
C ALA A 156 1.68 14.76 -10.58
N GLY A 157 1.21 15.53 -9.60
CA GLY A 157 1.19 15.14 -8.20
C GLY A 157 0.03 14.21 -7.82
N ASN A 158 -0.95 14.04 -8.70
CA ASN A 158 -2.21 13.31 -8.43
C ASN A 158 -2.32 11.94 -9.11
N VAL A 159 -1.30 11.47 -9.82
CA VAL A 159 -1.37 10.14 -10.47
C VAL A 159 -1.00 9.03 -9.48
N SER A 160 0.20 9.07 -8.93
CA SER A 160 0.65 8.18 -7.86
C SER A 160 1.95 8.68 -7.25
N SER A 161 2.01 8.72 -5.91
CA SER A 161 3.24 9.03 -5.17
C SER A 161 4.38 8.03 -5.41
N GLN A 162 4.10 6.86 -5.99
CA GLN A 162 5.12 5.85 -6.32
C GLN A 162 6.08 6.35 -7.40
N PHE A 163 5.61 7.18 -8.35
CA PHE A 163 6.49 7.80 -9.36
C PHE A 163 7.47 8.77 -8.72
N ILE A 164 6.98 9.57 -7.78
CA ILE A 164 7.79 10.53 -7.04
C ILE A 164 8.81 9.79 -6.18
N SER A 165 8.36 8.78 -5.43
CA SER A 165 9.22 7.95 -4.58
C SER A 165 10.31 7.23 -5.37
N GLY A 166 10.02 6.73 -6.57
CA GLY A 166 11.02 6.11 -7.44
C GLY A 166 12.14 7.08 -7.83
N LEU A 167 11.80 8.32 -8.21
CA LEU A 167 12.79 9.36 -8.49
C LEU A 167 13.59 9.75 -7.24
N LEU A 168 12.94 9.79 -6.07
CA LEU A 168 13.65 10.06 -4.81
C LEU A 168 14.76 9.05 -4.54
N PHE A 169 14.58 7.77 -4.90
CA PHE A 169 15.65 6.76 -4.74
C PHE A 169 16.84 6.99 -5.66
N ALA A 170 16.60 7.46 -6.88
CA ALA A 170 17.62 7.52 -7.92
C ALA A 170 18.32 8.90 -8.01
N LEU A 171 17.57 10.01 -8.02
CA LEU A 171 18.12 11.33 -8.30
C LEU A 171 19.21 11.80 -7.33
N PRO A 172 19.17 11.49 -6.02
CA PRO A 172 20.26 11.87 -5.11
C PRO A 172 21.61 11.20 -5.41
N LEU A 173 21.61 10.11 -6.20
CA LEU A 173 22.83 9.38 -6.57
C LEU A 173 23.50 9.96 -7.83
N LEU A 174 22.83 10.86 -8.56
CA LEU A 174 23.38 11.46 -9.79
C LEU A 174 24.52 12.44 -9.50
N ASP A 175 25.33 12.75 -10.52
CA ASP A 175 26.51 13.62 -10.40
C ASP A 175 26.20 15.12 -10.26
N GLY A 176 24.97 15.50 -10.04
CA GLY A 176 24.53 16.88 -9.83
C GLY A 176 23.20 16.95 -9.12
N ASP A 177 22.86 18.17 -8.70
CA ASP A 177 21.62 18.44 -7.98
C ASP A 177 20.40 18.33 -8.91
N SER A 178 19.28 17.89 -8.33
CA SER A 178 18.00 17.84 -9.04
C SER A 178 16.91 18.57 -8.26
N THR A 179 15.93 19.08 -8.99
CA THR A 179 14.73 19.69 -8.42
C THR A 179 13.49 19.00 -8.98
N LEU A 180 12.60 18.60 -8.10
CA LEU A 180 11.37 17.91 -8.47
C LEU A 180 10.17 18.82 -8.21
N HIS A 181 9.53 19.28 -9.28
CA HIS A 181 8.33 20.11 -9.26
C HIS A 181 7.08 19.25 -9.42
N LEU A 182 6.23 19.22 -8.39
CA LEU A 182 4.96 18.50 -8.41
C LEU A 182 3.86 19.44 -8.88
N ILE A 183 3.19 19.09 -9.97
CA ILE A 183 2.06 19.84 -10.51
C ILE A 183 0.83 19.51 -9.65
N PRO A 184 0.20 20.52 -9.01
CA PRO A 184 -0.98 20.29 -8.17
C PRO A 184 -2.19 19.73 -8.93
N PRO A 185 -3.11 19.02 -8.21
CA PRO A 185 -3.05 18.72 -6.79
C PRO A 185 -1.98 17.67 -6.45
N VAL A 186 -1.34 17.79 -5.27
CA VAL A 186 -0.38 16.78 -4.78
C VAL A 186 -1.09 15.90 -3.78
N GLU A 187 -1.28 14.64 -4.15
CA GLU A 187 -1.95 13.64 -3.34
C GLU A 187 -0.96 12.60 -2.80
N SER A 188 -1.33 11.93 -1.71
CA SER A 188 -0.47 10.96 -1.03
C SER A 188 0.90 11.53 -0.63
N ARG A 189 0.91 12.76 -0.15
CA ARG A 189 2.14 13.44 0.30
C ARG A 189 2.83 12.67 1.42
N SER A 190 2.07 12.05 2.31
CA SER A 190 2.59 11.18 3.37
C SER A 190 3.52 10.10 2.83
N TYR A 191 3.20 9.47 1.70
CA TYR A 191 4.05 8.45 1.08
C TYR A 191 5.36 9.01 0.52
N ILE A 192 5.38 10.29 0.10
CA ILE A 192 6.61 10.99 -0.29
C ILE A 192 7.48 11.20 0.95
N ASP A 193 6.87 11.71 2.02
CA ASP A 193 7.58 11.98 3.28
C ASP A 193 8.04 10.70 3.96
N MET A 194 7.29 9.59 3.90
CA MET A 194 7.76 8.25 4.28
C MET A 194 9.04 7.86 3.51
N THR A 195 9.08 8.08 2.20
CA THR A 195 10.28 7.78 1.40
C THR A 195 11.47 8.60 1.88
N ARG A 196 11.27 9.91 2.09
CA ARG A 196 12.31 10.81 2.57
C ARG A 196 12.81 10.45 3.97
N ALA A 197 11.90 10.04 4.86
CA ALA A 197 12.27 9.62 6.22
C ALA A 197 13.11 8.35 6.23
N VAL A 198 12.72 7.33 5.44
CA VAL A 198 13.53 6.12 5.31
C VAL A 198 14.89 6.44 4.68
N GLN A 199 14.93 7.23 3.60
CA GLN A 199 16.19 7.68 2.99
C GLN A 199 17.09 8.40 3.99
N ALA A 200 16.52 9.27 4.84
CA ALA A 200 17.29 9.97 5.88
C ALA A 200 17.93 9.03 6.89
N ALA A 201 17.25 7.94 7.29
CA ALA A 201 17.83 6.89 8.12
C ALA A 201 19.03 6.23 7.44
N PHE A 202 19.02 6.08 6.13
CA PHE A 202 20.12 5.55 5.31
C PHE A 202 21.10 6.65 4.82
N GLY A 203 21.04 7.86 5.38
CA GLY A 203 21.99 8.95 5.12
C GLY A 203 21.77 9.77 3.87
N VAL A 204 20.66 9.60 3.16
CA VAL A 204 20.28 10.38 1.97
C VAL A 204 19.17 11.37 2.33
N THR A 205 19.34 12.64 1.94
CA THR A 205 18.44 13.71 2.33
C THR A 205 17.90 14.48 1.13
N SER A 206 16.68 14.97 1.30
CA SER A 206 16.01 15.89 0.40
C SER A 206 15.23 16.91 1.22
N ARG A 207 14.85 18.05 0.65
CA ARG A 207 14.08 19.06 1.37
C ARG A 207 12.98 19.65 0.52
N TRP A 208 11.84 19.92 1.13
CA TRP A 208 10.83 20.76 0.53
C TRP A 208 11.33 22.21 0.46
N LEU A 209 11.29 22.81 -0.71
CA LEU A 209 11.55 24.25 -0.91
C LEU A 209 10.27 25.06 -0.67
N ASP A 210 9.15 24.48 -1.08
CA ASP A 210 7.80 25.00 -0.90
C ASP A 210 6.80 23.83 -0.83
N GLY A 211 5.49 24.11 -0.94
CA GLY A 211 4.44 23.09 -0.90
C GLY A 211 4.53 22.02 -1.99
N ASN A 212 5.20 22.28 -3.12
CA ASN A 212 5.15 21.42 -4.30
C ASN A 212 6.54 21.16 -4.93
N THR A 213 7.60 21.66 -4.33
CA THR A 213 8.95 21.58 -4.90
C THR A 213 9.92 20.92 -3.92
N LEU A 214 10.60 19.87 -4.37
CA LEU A 214 11.63 19.15 -3.63
C LEU A 214 13.02 19.45 -4.23
N ALA A 215 13.96 19.86 -3.39
CA ALA A 215 15.37 19.88 -3.73
C ALA A 215 16.04 18.56 -3.33
N LEU A 216 16.79 17.99 -4.27
CA LEU A 216 17.51 16.73 -4.13
C LEU A 216 18.99 16.98 -4.45
N PRO A 217 19.83 17.27 -3.43
CA PRO A 217 21.26 17.35 -3.66
C PRO A 217 21.77 16.04 -4.26
N GLY A 218 22.60 16.14 -5.27
CA GLY A 218 23.24 15.00 -5.93
C GLY A 218 24.47 14.50 -5.19
N ARG A 219 25.14 13.48 -5.76
CA ARG A 219 26.37 12.86 -5.23
C ARG A 219 26.26 12.36 -3.82
N GLN A 220 25.04 12.04 -3.38
CA GLN A 220 24.80 11.40 -2.12
C GLN A 220 25.02 9.88 -2.23
N HIS A 221 25.24 9.23 -1.10
CA HIS A 221 25.45 7.79 -1.01
C HIS A 221 24.61 7.24 0.13
N TYR A 222 23.86 6.17 -0.14
CA TYR A 222 23.20 5.41 0.90
C TYR A 222 24.25 4.72 1.80
N ARG A 223 23.99 4.73 3.11
CA ARG A 223 24.82 4.09 4.12
C ARG A 223 24.05 2.92 4.73
N PRO A 224 24.73 1.83 5.07
CA PRO A 224 24.10 0.73 5.79
C PRO A 224 23.43 1.21 7.07
N CYS A 225 22.25 0.69 7.36
CA CYS A 225 21.49 1.01 8.56
C CYS A 225 20.63 -0.19 8.94
N ASP A 226 20.64 -0.55 10.22
CA ASP A 226 19.66 -1.48 10.76
C ASP A 226 18.32 -0.75 10.88
N TYR A 227 17.26 -1.35 10.37
CA TYR A 227 15.96 -0.70 10.27
C TYR A 227 14.84 -1.65 10.72
N ASP A 228 14.09 -1.23 11.72
CA ASP A 228 12.92 -1.94 12.20
C ASP A 228 11.65 -1.38 11.54
N VAL A 229 10.89 -2.24 10.85
CA VAL A 229 9.71 -1.84 10.10
C VAL A 229 8.53 -1.69 11.05
N GLU A 230 7.94 -0.50 11.12
CA GLU A 230 6.75 -0.23 11.95
C GLU A 230 5.50 -0.97 11.47
N GLY A 231 4.49 -1.07 12.32
CA GLY A 231 3.20 -1.67 11.98
C GLY A 231 2.45 -0.90 10.89
N ASP A 232 1.69 -1.63 10.05
CA ASP A 232 0.98 -1.12 8.88
C ASP A 232 -0.41 -0.60 9.26
N TYR A 233 -0.59 0.72 9.23
CA TYR A 233 -1.89 1.34 9.51
C TYR A 233 -2.95 1.03 8.45
N SER A 234 -2.54 0.83 7.19
CA SER A 234 -3.50 0.48 6.13
C SER A 234 -4.06 -0.93 6.29
N GLN A 235 -3.28 -1.84 6.88
CA GLN A 235 -3.74 -3.18 7.23
C GLN A 235 -4.47 -3.19 8.58
N ALA A 236 -3.98 -2.44 9.55
CA ALA A 236 -4.63 -2.28 10.85
C ALA A 236 -6.04 -1.65 10.75
N ALA A 237 -6.34 -0.96 9.66
CA ALA A 237 -7.68 -0.40 9.41
C ALA A 237 -8.77 -1.49 9.39
N PHE A 238 -8.48 -2.71 8.95
CA PHE A 238 -9.45 -3.80 8.93
C PHE A 238 -9.90 -4.21 10.35
N PRO A 239 -8.99 -4.61 11.27
CA PRO A 239 -9.38 -4.89 12.64
C PRO A 239 -9.83 -3.64 13.41
N ALA A 240 -9.38 -2.43 13.07
CA ALA A 240 -9.85 -1.20 13.68
C ALA A 240 -11.32 -0.92 13.36
N VAL A 241 -11.73 -1.07 12.09
CA VAL A 241 -13.14 -0.96 11.68
C VAL A 241 -13.97 -2.04 12.36
N LEU A 242 -13.50 -3.29 12.38
CA LEU A 242 -14.17 -4.37 13.10
C LEU A 242 -14.35 -4.04 14.58
N GLY A 243 -13.32 -3.50 15.23
CA GLY A 243 -13.36 -3.08 16.62
C GLY A 243 -14.31 -1.89 16.88
N ALA A 244 -14.32 -0.91 16.00
CA ALA A 244 -15.23 0.25 16.12
C ALA A 244 -16.70 -0.16 16.04
N VAL A 245 -17.04 -1.13 15.18
CA VAL A 245 -18.40 -1.63 15.00
C VAL A 245 -18.82 -2.59 16.12
N CYS A 246 -17.98 -3.54 16.48
CA CYS A 246 -18.33 -4.62 17.41
C CYS A 246 -17.94 -4.34 18.86
N GLY A 247 -16.89 -3.56 19.10
CA GLY A 247 -16.22 -3.39 20.38
C GLY A 247 -15.31 -4.56 20.75
N GLY A 248 -14.53 -4.39 21.81
CA GLY A 248 -13.71 -5.46 22.41
C GLY A 248 -12.48 -5.88 21.63
N VAL A 249 -12.11 -5.17 20.56
CA VAL A 249 -10.89 -5.43 19.79
C VAL A 249 -9.76 -4.51 20.23
N THR A 250 -8.58 -5.10 20.46
CA THR A 250 -7.34 -4.37 20.73
C THR A 250 -6.37 -4.58 19.57
N VAL A 251 -5.87 -3.49 18.99
CA VAL A 251 -4.87 -3.51 17.92
C VAL A 251 -3.56 -2.96 18.47
N THR A 252 -2.47 -3.74 18.36
CA THR A 252 -1.12 -3.37 18.84
C THR A 252 -0.15 -3.12 17.69
N GLY A 253 1.00 -2.51 17.98
CA GLY A 253 2.05 -2.22 16.98
C GLY A 253 1.79 -0.96 16.15
N LEU A 254 0.92 -0.07 16.60
CA LEU A 254 0.56 1.17 15.91
C LEU A 254 1.38 2.35 16.46
N SER A 255 2.55 2.61 15.85
CA SER A 255 3.40 3.74 16.26
C SER A 255 2.62 5.07 16.28
N PRO A 256 2.66 5.83 17.37
CA PRO A 256 2.02 7.16 17.43
C PRO A 256 2.72 8.19 16.54
N ASP A 257 4.01 8.01 16.28
CA ASP A 257 4.86 8.95 15.55
C ASP A 257 5.01 8.58 14.07
N THR A 258 4.10 7.75 13.55
CA THR A 258 4.13 7.28 12.16
C THR A 258 3.92 8.42 11.15
N LEU A 259 4.55 8.29 10.00
CA LEU A 259 4.30 9.12 8.82
C LEU A 259 3.29 8.49 7.83
N GLN A 260 2.74 7.33 8.14
CA GLN A 260 1.74 6.67 7.29
C GLN A 260 0.47 7.50 7.25
N GLY A 261 0.05 7.95 6.06
CA GLY A 261 -1.18 8.71 5.88
C GLY A 261 -2.43 7.94 6.30
N ASP A 262 -2.36 6.61 6.23
CA ASP A 262 -3.44 5.72 6.64
C ASP A 262 -3.70 5.72 8.17
N ALA A 263 -2.81 6.34 8.97
CA ALA A 263 -3.07 6.57 10.41
C ALA A 263 -4.31 7.44 10.66
N VAL A 264 -4.75 8.19 9.66
CA VAL A 264 -6.00 8.97 9.68
C VAL A 264 -7.23 8.09 9.92
N ILE A 265 -7.12 6.75 9.78
CA ILE A 265 -8.20 5.82 10.11
C ILE A 265 -8.74 6.04 11.53
N LEU A 266 -7.86 6.31 12.50
CA LEU A 266 -8.29 6.55 13.87
C LEU A 266 -9.09 7.86 14.00
N ASP A 267 -8.72 8.92 13.28
CA ASP A 267 -9.49 10.16 13.22
C ASP A 267 -10.86 9.95 12.53
N ILE A 268 -10.86 9.23 11.40
CA ILE A 268 -12.10 8.89 10.70
C ILE A 268 -13.04 8.12 11.63
N LEU A 269 -12.56 7.08 12.30
CA LEU A 269 -13.36 6.30 13.25
C LEU A 269 -13.86 7.16 14.42
N HIS A 270 -13.03 8.04 14.96
CA HIS A 270 -13.43 8.97 16.01
C HIS A 270 -14.55 9.92 15.52
N ARG A 271 -14.42 10.49 14.34
CA ARG A 271 -15.46 11.32 13.72
C ARG A 271 -16.75 10.55 13.45
N CYS A 272 -16.67 9.25 13.16
CA CYS A 272 -17.84 8.37 13.07
C CYS A 272 -18.50 8.09 14.43
N GLY A 273 -17.91 8.50 15.56
CA GLY A 273 -18.43 8.26 16.91
C GLY A 273 -17.82 7.05 17.61
N ALA A 274 -16.82 6.39 17.00
CA ALA A 274 -16.16 5.26 17.64
C ALA A 274 -15.49 5.68 18.96
N GLN A 275 -15.59 4.81 19.95
CA GLN A 275 -14.96 4.96 21.25
C GLN A 275 -13.75 4.04 21.33
N PHE A 276 -12.57 4.60 21.61
CA PHE A 276 -11.37 3.83 21.82
C PHE A 276 -10.40 4.54 22.77
N THR A 277 -9.54 3.78 23.41
CA THR A 277 -8.40 4.28 24.19
C THR A 277 -7.11 3.95 23.45
N ARG A 278 -6.11 4.81 23.60
CA ARG A 278 -4.77 4.59 23.09
C ARG A 278 -3.74 4.63 24.22
N GLU A 279 -2.93 3.59 24.31
CA GLU A 279 -1.80 3.50 25.24
C GLU A 279 -0.53 3.12 24.45
N GLY A 280 0.32 4.12 24.19
CA GLY A 280 1.49 3.96 23.34
C GLY A 280 1.11 3.53 21.92
N ASP A 281 1.55 2.34 21.51
CA ASP A 281 1.28 1.71 20.21
C ASP A 281 0.01 0.85 20.17
N THR A 282 -0.75 0.82 21.24
CA THR A 282 -1.92 -0.04 21.43
C THR A 282 -3.21 0.77 21.41
N VAL A 283 -4.19 0.34 20.63
CA VAL A 283 -5.52 0.95 20.52
C VAL A 283 -6.59 -0.09 20.86
N THR A 284 -7.43 0.20 21.86
CA THR A 284 -8.52 -0.69 22.29
C THR A 284 -9.87 -0.05 22.03
N PHE A 285 -10.72 -0.72 21.26
CA PHE A 285 -12.04 -0.23 20.86
C PHE A 285 -13.14 -0.71 21.79
N ALA A 286 -14.05 0.20 22.11
CA ALA A 286 -15.30 -0.08 22.80
C ALA A 286 -16.48 0.09 21.82
N LYS A 287 -17.54 -0.69 22.00
CA LYS A 287 -18.73 -0.60 21.15
C LYS A 287 -19.44 0.74 21.37
N ALA A 288 -19.74 1.43 20.27
CA ALA A 288 -20.50 2.69 20.26
C ALA A 288 -21.41 2.77 19.03
N PRO A 289 -22.47 3.57 19.04
CA PRO A 289 -23.22 3.91 17.85
C PRO A 289 -22.34 4.69 16.87
N LEU A 290 -22.30 4.26 15.61
CA LEU A 290 -21.53 4.92 14.57
C LEU A 290 -22.44 5.64 13.58
N HIS A 291 -21.98 6.79 13.07
CA HIS A 291 -22.70 7.58 12.06
C HIS A 291 -21.82 7.92 10.88
N GLY A 292 -22.45 8.15 9.73
CA GLY A 292 -21.76 8.50 8.50
C GLY A 292 -21.09 9.86 8.58
N VAL A 293 -19.97 10.00 7.86
CA VAL A 293 -19.15 11.21 7.80
C VAL A 293 -18.65 11.46 6.37
N ASP A 294 -18.15 12.67 6.13
CA ASP A 294 -17.45 13.04 4.90
C ASP A 294 -15.96 12.68 5.05
N ILE A 295 -15.39 11.92 4.08
CA ILE A 295 -14.03 11.39 4.12
C ILE A 295 -13.30 11.82 2.85
N ASP A 296 -12.09 12.33 2.99
CA ASP A 296 -11.17 12.62 1.88
C ASP A 296 -10.12 11.51 1.76
N LEU A 297 -10.06 10.85 0.60
CA LEU A 297 -9.11 9.78 0.30
C LEU A 297 -7.82 10.26 -0.39
N ALA A 298 -7.64 11.57 -0.59
CA ALA A 298 -6.48 12.09 -1.31
C ALA A 298 -5.14 11.58 -0.74
N ASP A 299 -5.02 11.45 0.59
CA ASP A 299 -3.79 11.00 1.25
C ASP A 299 -3.83 9.57 1.80
N CYS A 300 -4.99 8.89 1.76
CA CYS A 300 -5.18 7.54 2.31
C CYS A 300 -5.98 6.60 1.38
N PRO A 301 -5.65 6.51 0.09
CA PRO A 301 -6.47 5.77 -0.89
C PRO A 301 -6.64 4.29 -0.55
N ASP A 302 -5.71 3.73 0.20
CA ASP A 302 -5.72 2.32 0.55
C ASP A 302 -6.78 1.96 1.59
N LEU A 303 -7.35 2.93 2.28
CA LEU A 303 -8.48 2.75 3.19
C LEU A 303 -9.84 2.61 2.47
N GLY A 304 -9.95 3.03 1.19
CA GLY A 304 -11.22 3.11 0.47
C GLY A 304 -12.13 1.90 0.63
N PRO A 305 -11.70 0.67 0.32
CA PRO A 305 -12.53 -0.53 0.41
C PRO A 305 -13.13 -0.78 1.80
N VAL A 306 -12.32 -0.71 2.86
CA VAL A 306 -12.82 -0.94 4.22
C VAL A 306 -13.70 0.21 4.73
N LEU A 307 -13.50 1.44 4.23
CA LEU A 307 -14.35 2.59 4.56
C LEU A 307 -15.73 2.50 3.89
N MET A 308 -15.85 1.87 2.72
CA MET A 308 -17.16 1.55 2.13
C MET A 308 -17.91 0.56 3.02
N VAL A 309 -17.24 -0.45 3.58
CA VAL A 309 -17.85 -1.37 4.55
C VAL A 309 -18.25 -0.64 5.83
N LEU A 310 -17.39 0.23 6.37
CA LEU A 310 -17.71 1.06 7.54
C LEU A 310 -18.97 1.89 7.27
N GLY A 311 -19.07 2.55 6.12
CA GLY A 311 -20.23 3.37 5.75
C GLY A 311 -21.55 2.60 5.75
N LEU A 312 -21.57 1.34 5.28
CA LEU A 312 -22.77 0.48 5.32
C LEU A 312 -23.20 0.15 6.77
N LEU A 313 -22.23 0.08 7.69
CA LEU A 313 -22.43 -0.30 9.09
C LEU A 313 -22.72 0.92 10.01
N CYS A 314 -22.54 2.13 9.51
CA CYS A 314 -22.88 3.39 10.19
C CYS A 314 -24.35 3.74 10.00
N GLU A 315 -24.91 4.61 10.87
CA GLU A 315 -26.18 5.26 10.63
C GLU A 315 -26.02 6.49 9.72
N GLY A 316 -26.97 6.74 8.82
CA GLY A 316 -26.94 7.89 7.90
C GLY A 316 -26.09 7.66 6.66
N THR A 317 -25.43 8.69 6.16
CA THR A 317 -24.70 8.66 4.88
C THR A 317 -23.24 8.98 5.10
N THR A 318 -22.36 8.15 4.52
CA THR A 318 -20.91 8.41 4.40
C THR A 318 -20.60 8.83 2.97
N VAL A 319 -19.88 9.93 2.82
CA VAL A 319 -19.41 10.44 1.52
C VAL A 319 -17.89 10.32 1.48
N ILE A 320 -17.37 9.59 0.49
CA ILE A 320 -15.93 9.36 0.31
C ILE A 320 -15.51 10.08 -0.97
N ARG A 321 -14.63 11.09 -0.83
CA ARG A 321 -14.17 11.95 -1.93
C ARG A 321 -12.75 11.60 -2.37
N ASN A 322 -12.36 12.09 -3.56
CA ASN A 322 -11.04 11.94 -4.15
C ASN A 322 -10.61 10.46 -4.30
N ALA A 323 -11.59 9.61 -4.70
CA ALA A 323 -11.43 8.18 -4.79
C ALA A 323 -11.02 7.68 -6.20
N GLU A 324 -10.84 8.55 -7.21
CA GLU A 324 -10.59 8.16 -8.62
C GLU A 324 -9.44 7.17 -8.76
N ARG A 325 -8.37 7.36 -7.99
CA ARG A 325 -7.18 6.50 -8.05
C ARG A 325 -7.43 5.05 -7.65
N LEU A 326 -8.53 4.76 -6.95
CA LEU A 326 -8.93 3.40 -6.62
C LEU A 326 -9.23 2.57 -7.89
N ARG A 327 -9.62 3.21 -9.00
CA ARG A 327 -9.87 2.54 -10.28
C ARG A 327 -8.60 2.03 -10.97
N LEU A 328 -7.42 2.57 -10.58
CA LEU A 328 -6.12 2.28 -11.18
C LEU A 328 -5.25 1.36 -10.30
N LYS A 329 -5.86 0.69 -9.32
CA LYS A 329 -5.17 -0.23 -8.42
C LYS A 329 -5.11 -1.66 -8.99
N GLU A 330 -4.94 -2.67 -8.16
CA GLU A 330 -4.91 -4.09 -8.53
C GLU A 330 -6.19 -4.53 -9.24
N SER A 331 -7.31 -3.96 -8.82
CA SER A 331 -8.62 -3.99 -9.48
C SER A 331 -9.13 -2.55 -9.64
N ASP A 332 -10.26 -2.35 -10.35
CA ASP A 332 -11.09 -1.16 -10.11
C ASP A 332 -11.81 -1.40 -8.78
N ARG A 333 -11.18 -0.91 -7.69
CA ARG A 333 -11.68 -1.12 -6.32
C ARG A 333 -13.06 -0.53 -6.08
N ILE A 334 -13.42 0.55 -6.80
CA ILE A 334 -14.76 1.14 -6.68
C ILE A 334 -15.78 0.18 -7.29
N ALA A 335 -15.59 -0.21 -8.54
CA ALA A 335 -16.51 -1.11 -9.23
C ALA A 335 -16.60 -2.48 -8.53
N ALA A 336 -15.47 -3.02 -8.07
CA ALA A 336 -15.42 -4.29 -7.34
C ALA A 336 -16.24 -4.22 -6.04
N MET A 337 -15.95 -3.24 -5.18
CA MET A 337 -16.68 -3.11 -3.92
C MET A 337 -18.17 -2.78 -4.11
N GLU A 338 -18.51 -1.94 -5.10
CA GLU A 338 -19.94 -1.68 -5.41
C GLU A 338 -20.66 -2.96 -5.82
N ALA A 339 -20.07 -3.77 -6.68
CA ALA A 339 -20.67 -5.01 -7.13
C ALA A 339 -20.95 -5.96 -5.94
N GLU A 340 -19.90 -6.22 -5.15
CA GLU A 340 -19.98 -7.22 -4.08
C GLU A 340 -20.85 -6.75 -2.90
N LEU A 341 -20.74 -5.47 -2.52
CA LEU A 341 -21.55 -4.93 -1.42
C LEU A 341 -23.03 -4.86 -1.76
N ARG A 342 -23.38 -4.55 -3.03
CA ARG A 342 -24.79 -4.56 -3.48
C ARG A 342 -25.41 -5.94 -3.43
N THR A 343 -24.67 -7.01 -3.73
CA THR A 343 -25.18 -8.38 -3.59
C THR A 343 -25.47 -8.77 -2.14
N CYS A 344 -24.85 -8.07 -1.18
CA CYS A 344 -25.14 -8.20 0.25
C CYS A 344 -26.25 -7.25 0.75
N GLY A 345 -26.97 -6.56 -0.15
CA GLY A 345 -28.00 -5.59 0.22
C GLY A 345 -27.46 -4.18 0.55
N GLY A 346 -26.18 -3.92 0.26
CA GLY A 346 -25.56 -2.62 0.44
C GLY A 346 -26.12 -1.55 -0.51
N VAL A 347 -26.31 -0.34 -0.02
CA VAL A 347 -26.81 0.80 -0.78
C VAL A 347 -25.67 1.81 -0.93
N LEU A 348 -25.07 1.85 -2.11
CA LEU A 348 -23.96 2.74 -2.42
C LEU A 348 -23.94 3.09 -3.91
N GLU A 349 -23.41 4.26 -4.23
CA GLU A 349 -23.26 4.77 -5.60
C GLU A 349 -21.97 5.56 -5.73
N SER A 350 -21.38 5.56 -6.93
CA SER A 350 -20.20 6.36 -7.24
C SER A 350 -20.41 7.22 -8.47
N GLU A 351 -19.99 8.48 -8.39
CA GLU A 351 -19.95 9.42 -9.50
C GLU A 351 -18.59 10.11 -9.53
N GLY A 352 -17.86 9.96 -10.63
CA GLY A 352 -16.48 10.43 -10.73
C GLY A 352 -15.62 9.82 -9.64
N GLY A 353 -15.01 10.65 -8.79
CA GLY A 353 -14.22 10.26 -7.62
C GLY A 353 -14.94 10.33 -6.29
N THR A 354 -16.26 10.48 -6.29
CA THR A 354 -17.07 10.51 -5.07
C THR A 354 -17.85 9.20 -4.95
N ILE A 355 -17.81 8.60 -3.76
CA ILE A 355 -18.59 7.41 -3.41
C ILE A 355 -19.53 7.80 -2.28
N THR A 356 -20.82 7.57 -2.46
CA THR A 356 -21.86 7.79 -1.43
C THR A 356 -22.32 6.43 -0.93
N VAL A 357 -22.21 6.21 0.37
CA VAL A 357 -22.61 4.97 1.05
C VAL A 357 -23.71 5.26 2.05
N HIS A 358 -24.85 4.59 1.91
CA HIS A 358 -25.96 4.73 2.83
C HIS A 358 -25.96 3.60 3.86
N GLY A 359 -25.99 3.96 5.13
CA GLY A 359 -26.01 3.01 6.22
C GLY A 359 -27.24 2.10 6.16
N CYS A 360 -27.02 0.80 6.13
CA CYS A 360 -28.07 -0.19 5.93
C CYS A 360 -27.83 -1.49 6.71
N ALA A 361 -27.09 -1.43 7.81
CA ALA A 361 -26.70 -2.59 8.62
C ALA A 361 -27.84 -3.60 8.89
N LYS A 362 -29.04 -3.10 9.11
CA LYS A 362 -30.24 -3.93 9.37
C LYS A 362 -30.82 -4.63 8.14
N HIS A 363 -30.41 -4.24 6.95
CA HIS A 363 -30.88 -4.77 5.67
C HIS A 363 -29.84 -5.63 4.96
N LEU A 364 -28.62 -5.69 5.51
CA LEU A 364 -27.57 -6.55 4.98
C LEU A 364 -27.96 -8.02 5.13
N HIS A 365 -27.61 -8.82 4.14
CA HIS A 365 -27.90 -10.27 4.09
C HIS A 365 -26.78 -11.03 3.40
N ALA A 366 -26.67 -12.30 3.69
CA ALA A 366 -25.76 -13.18 2.95
C ALA A 366 -26.32 -13.38 1.52
N PRO A 367 -25.48 -13.25 0.48
CA PRO A 367 -25.90 -13.53 -0.89
C PRO A 367 -26.12 -15.04 -1.12
N GLU A 368 -26.93 -15.40 -2.14
CA GLU A 368 -27.12 -16.80 -2.53
C GLU A 368 -25.89 -17.41 -3.25
N GLY A 369 -24.92 -16.59 -3.63
CA GLY A 369 -23.76 -16.99 -4.42
C GLY A 369 -22.42 -16.67 -3.76
N ILE A 370 -21.38 -16.81 -4.55
CA ILE A 370 -19.99 -16.53 -4.19
C ILE A 370 -19.72 -15.05 -4.51
N LEU A 371 -19.11 -14.33 -3.58
CA LEU A 371 -18.56 -13.00 -3.81
C LEU A 371 -17.18 -13.11 -4.45
N HIS A 372 -16.85 -12.15 -5.31
CA HIS A 372 -15.58 -12.12 -6.02
C HIS A 372 -14.54 -11.27 -5.28
N GLY A 373 -13.36 -11.86 -5.05
CA GLY A 373 -12.21 -11.16 -4.47
C GLY A 373 -11.48 -10.27 -5.47
N HIS A 374 -11.82 -10.36 -6.78
CA HIS A 374 -11.26 -9.55 -7.88
C HIS A 374 -9.73 -9.57 -7.93
N ASN A 375 -9.11 -10.65 -7.47
CA ASN A 375 -7.66 -10.75 -7.29
C ASN A 375 -7.07 -9.53 -6.52
N ASP A 376 -7.84 -8.93 -5.60
CA ASP A 376 -7.42 -7.76 -4.81
C ASP A 376 -7.56 -8.04 -3.31
N HIS A 377 -6.43 -8.00 -2.62
CA HIS A 377 -6.35 -8.29 -1.19
C HIS A 377 -7.23 -7.36 -0.34
N ARG A 378 -7.41 -6.08 -0.75
CA ARG A 378 -8.24 -5.14 0.01
C ARG A 378 -9.72 -5.42 -0.15
N VAL A 379 -10.14 -5.91 -1.31
CA VAL A 379 -11.52 -6.37 -1.53
C VAL A 379 -11.79 -7.58 -0.63
N VAL A 380 -10.93 -8.60 -0.69
CA VAL A 380 -11.08 -9.83 0.12
C VAL A 380 -11.12 -9.51 1.62
N MET A 381 -10.18 -8.69 2.12
CA MET A 381 -10.15 -8.34 3.55
C MET A 381 -11.32 -7.46 3.98
N SER A 382 -11.83 -6.57 3.11
CA SER A 382 -13.03 -5.77 3.39
C SER A 382 -14.28 -6.63 3.49
N LEU A 383 -14.43 -7.62 2.61
CA LEU A 383 -15.54 -8.57 2.66
C LEU A 383 -15.46 -9.45 3.92
N ALA A 384 -14.25 -9.80 4.39
CA ALA A 384 -14.08 -10.49 5.65
C ALA A 384 -14.51 -9.64 6.86
N VAL A 385 -14.20 -8.33 6.84
CA VAL A 385 -14.68 -7.39 7.88
C VAL A 385 -16.20 -7.27 7.83
N LEU A 386 -16.80 -7.16 6.63
CA LEU A 386 -18.25 -7.11 6.47
C LEU A 386 -18.91 -8.37 7.07
N SER A 387 -18.41 -9.55 6.68
CA SER A 387 -18.89 -10.84 7.20
C SER A 387 -18.90 -10.86 8.73
N ALA A 388 -17.77 -10.56 9.34
CA ALA A 388 -17.59 -10.61 10.78
C ALA A 388 -18.43 -9.56 11.52
N ALA A 389 -18.46 -8.31 11.02
CA ALA A 389 -19.16 -7.20 11.67
C ALA A 389 -20.68 -7.29 11.54
N ALA A 390 -21.19 -7.79 10.40
CA ALA A 390 -22.62 -7.97 10.18
C ALA A 390 -23.14 -9.35 10.66
N GLY A 391 -22.25 -10.27 11.04
CA GLY A 391 -22.61 -11.62 11.42
C GLY A 391 -23.17 -12.46 10.27
N LEU A 392 -22.71 -12.20 9.05
CA LEU A 392 -23.18 -12.86 7.82
C LEU A 392 -22.15 -13.87 7.32
N PRO A 393 -22.52 -15.13 7.05
CA PRO A 393 -21.61 -16.05 6.37
C PRO A 393 -21.42 -15.62 4.92
N LEU A 394 -20.18 -15.27 4.54
CA LEU A 394 -19.84 -14.87 3.18
C LEU A 394 -18.82 -15.83 2.58
N THR A 395 -19.09 -16.33 1.39
CA THR A 395 -18.15 -17.14 0.62
C THR A 395 -17.49 -16.26 -0.44
N VAL A 396 -16.14 -16.19 -0.44
CA VAL A 396 -15.35 -15.30 -1.28
C VAL A 396 -14.33 -16.12 -2.08
N ASP A 397 -14.23 -15.87 -3.38
CA ASP A 397 -13.19 -16.44 -4.23
C ASP A 397 -11.93 -15.54 -4.24
N ASP A 398 -10.93 -15.91 -5.04
CA ASP A 398 -9.64 -15.16 -5.15
C ASP A 398 -9.00 -14.85 -3.78
N ALA A 399 -9.37 -15.58 -2.73
CA ALA A 399 -8.94 -15.27 -1.37
C ALA A 399 -7.43 -15.36 -1.16
N GLU A 400 -6.68 -16.02 -2.05
CA GLU A 400 -5.22 -16.01 -2.10
C GLU A 400 -4.62 -14.63 -2.43
N ALA A 401 -5.42 -13.67 -2.85
CA ALA A 401 -4.97 -12.29 -3.07
C ALA A 401 -4.37 -11.65 -1.82
N ILE A 402 -4.74 -12.10 -0.61
CA ILE A 402 -4.13 -11.66 0.66
C ILE A 402 -2.61 -11.86 0.68
N GLN A 403 -2.09 -12.84 -0.08
CA GLN A 403 -0.64 -13.09 -0.21
C GLN A 403 0.15 -11.88 -0.74
N LYS A 404 -0.50 -10.91 -1.37
CA LYS A 404 0.13 -9.70 -1.90
C LYS A 404 0.55 -8.72 -0.81
N SER A 405 -0.11 -8.75 0.36
CA SER A 405 0.12 -7.75 1.42
C SER A 405 0.11 -8.30 2.84
N TRP A 406 -0.81 -9.19 3.18
CA TRP A 406 -0.92 -9.80 4.50
C TRP A 406 -1.19 -11.31 4.39
N PRO A 407 -0.15 -12.12 4.11
CA PRO A 407 -0.30 -13.57 3.88
C PRO A 407 -1.04 -14.31 4.99
N ASN A 408 -0.84 -13.88 6.23
CA ASN A 408 -1.41 -14.51 7.42
C ASN A 408 -2.76 -13.89 7.87
N PHE A 409 -3.39 -13.04 7.07
CA PHE A 409 -4.60 -12.29 7.45
C PHE A 409 -5.67 -13.19 8.09
N PHE A 410 -6.08 -14.27 7.43
CA PHE A 410 -7.12 -15.15 7.95
C PHE A 410 -6.75 -15.84 9.26
N ALA A 411 -5.49 -16.19 9.45
CA ALA A 411 -5.00 -16.72 10.72
C ALA A 411 -4.97 -15.63 11.80
N ALA A 412 -4.58 -14.39 11.43
CA ALA A 412 -4.46 -13.26 12.33
C ALA A 412 -5.81 -12.78 12.90
N ILE A 413 -6.90 -12.88 12.14
CA ILE A 413 -8.23 -12.46 12.58
C ILE A 413 -8.98 -13.53 13.40
N ARG A 414 -8.55 -14.78 13.38
CA ARG A 414 -9.19 -15.88 14.16
C ARG A 414 -9.28 -15.60 15.66
N PRO A 415 -8.22 -15.08 16.33
CA PRO A 415 -8.31 -14.73 17.74
C PRO A 415 -9.41 -13.72 18.06
N LEU A 416 -9.81 -12.90 17.07
CA LEU A 416 -10.89 -11.93 17.22
C LEU A 416 -12.30 -12.56 17.18
N GLY A 417 -12.42 -13.85 16.87
CA GLY A 417 -13.72 -14.55 16.78
C GLY A 417 -14.20 -14.73 15.34
N VAL A 418 -13.36 -14.49 14.37
CA VAL A 418 -13.65 -14.71 12.94
C VAL A 418 -13.19 -16.11 12.54
N GLU A 419 -14.09 -16.93 12.05
CA GLU A 419 -13.81 -18.27 11.53
C GLU A 419 -13.67 -18.22 10.02
N VAL A 420 -12.75 -19.02 9.49
CA VAL A 420 -12.49 -19.10 8.05
C VAL A 420 -12.37 -20.59 7.67
N GLU A 421 -13.27 -21.02 6.82
CA GLU A 421 -13.30 -22.36 6.24
C GLU A 421 -12.74 -22.29 4.81
N TYR A 422 -11.87 -23.21 4.47
CA TYR A 422 -11.25 -23.32 3.15
C TYR A 422 -11.93 -24.44 2.36
N ALA A 423 -12.39 -24.13 1.13
CA ALA A 423 -13.03 -25.07 0.22
C ALA A 423 -12.07 -25.52 -0.90
#